data_71fbbabffd6ab3472f5dccb94f63cf28
#
_entry.id   71fbbabffd6ab3472f5dccb94f63cf28
#
_cell.length_a   1.000
_cell.length_b   1.000
_cell.length_c   1.000
_cell.angle_alpha   90.00
_cell.angle_beta   90.00
_cell.angle_gamma   90.00
#
_symmetry.space_group_name_H-M   'P 1'
#
loop_
_entity.id
_entity.type
_entity.pdbx_description
1 polymer ?
#
loop_
_entity_poly.entity_id
_entity_poly.type
_entity_poly.pdbx_seq_one_letter_code
_entity_poly.pdbx_strand_id
1 'polypeptide(L)'
;LSDAEITRVDTLQDAVRELARTPAQALLMNDLSVSQALEQLSESGGMPDGTPALVCSVPGIHEAAATLGVTDYLVKPIMREALLSALDRLEPPVQTLLVIDDEPDALRLFRRLLLGSGRGYRILKASDGQEALDILHAHPVDAILLDLVMPTMDGFQFLAHKSQDVALREIPTIAISARDPGGQPIVSNALAVERAGGISLPQLVACIEALSQILSPGGPTHAPASAGTSSD
;
A
#
# COMPACT_ATOMS: atom_id res chain seq x y z
N LEU A 1 20.28 6.26 0.70
CA LEU A 1 20.37 5.24 -0.38
C LEU A 1 20.42 5.87 -1.78
N SER A 2 21.19 6.95 -1.96
CA SER A 2 21.28 7.62 -3.27
C SER A 2 22.12 6.84 -4.31
N ASP A 3 22.76 5.74 -3.92
CA ASP A 3 23.71 5.02 -4.78
C ASP A 3 23.46 3.50 -4.84
N ALA A 4 22.32 3.00 -4.39
CA ALA A 4 21.97 1.59 -4.52
C ALA A 4 21.33 1.35 -5.91
N GLU A 5 21.97 0.54 -6.72
CA GLU A 5 21.40 0.06 -7.97
C GLU A 5 20.43 -1.09 -7.68
N ILE A 6 19.19 -0.98 -8.15
CA ILE A 6 18.13 -1.97 -7.91
C ILE A 6 17.74 -2.57 -9.27
N THR A 7 17.96 -3.86 -9.42
CA THR A 7 17.48 -4.63 -10.58
C THR A 7 16.23 -5.40 -10.17
N ARG A 8 15.11 -5.16 -10.86
CA ARG A 8 13.85 -5.86 -10.64
C ARG A 8 13.71 -7.03 -11.61
N VAL A 9 13.30 -8.18 -11.10
CA VAL A 9 12.99 -9.39 -11.86
C VAL A 9 11.70 -10.00 -11.35
N ASP A 10 10.97 -10.73 -12.19
CA ASP A 10 9.63 -11.22 -11.86
C ASP A 10 9.63 -12.68 -11.35
N THR A 11 10.72 -13.42 -11.57
CA THR A 11 10.82 -14.81 -11.12
C THR A 11 12.13 -15.10 -10.39
N LEU A 12 12.13 -16.09 -9.50
CA LEU A 12 13.35 -16.56 -8.82
C LEU A 12 14.39 -17.08 -9.81
N GLN A 13 13.96 -17.73 -10.89
CA GLN A 13 14.89 -18.25 -11.92
C GLN A 13 15.61 -17.11 -12.64
N ASP A 14 14.92 -16.01 -12.94
CA ASP A 14 15.52 -14.83 -13.55
C ASP A 14 16.45 -14.12 -12.55
N ALA A 15 16.07 -14.07 -11.27
CA ALA A 15 16.94 -13.55 -10.21
C ALA A 15 18.26 -14.33 -10.12
N VAL A 16 18.20 -15.65 -10.08
CA VAL A 16 19.40 -16.52 -10.05
C VAL A 16 20.28 -16.32 -11.29
N ARG A 17 19.65 -16.20 -12.46
CA ARG A 17 20.37 -15.96 -13.73
C ARG A 17 21.05 -14.58 -13.75
N GLU A 18 20.37 -13.56 -13.23
CA GLU A 18 20.92 -12.22 -13.17
C GLU A 18 22.04 -12.11 -12.12
N LEU A 19 21.88 -12.74 -10.95
CA LEU A 19 22.93 -12.83 -9.93
C LEU A 19 24.20 -13.52 -10.44
N ALA A 20 24.07 -14.52 -11.33
CA ALA A 20 25.21 -15.18 -11.96
C ALA A 20 25.94 -14.27 -12.96
N ARG A 21 25.31 -13.22 -13.48
CA ARG A 21 25.91 -12.24 -14.40
C ARG A 21 26.45 -11.03 -13.66
N THR A 22 25.66 -10.54 -12.71
CA THR A 22 25.95 -9.31 -11.96
C THR A 22 25.78 -9.61 -10.48
N PRO A 23 26.87 -9.86 -9.73
CA PRO A 23 26.79 -10.13 -8.30
C PRO A 23 26.10 -8.99 -7.56
N ALA A 24 25.13 -9.32 -6.71
CA ALA A 24 24.44 -8.37 -5.87
C ALA A 24 24.74 -8.59 -4.38
N GLN A 25 24.55 -7.57 -3.57
CA GLN A 25 24.78 -7.66 -2.13
C GLN A 25 23.68 -8.45 -1.41
N ALA A 26 22.47 -8.46 -1.95
CA ALA A 26 21.34 -9.22 -1.44
C ALA A 26 20.29 -9.43 -2.51
N LEU A 27 19.53 -10.51 -2.41
CA LEU A 27 18.28 -10.76 -3.12
C LEU A 27 17.12 -10.43 -2.17
N LEU A 28 16.20 -9.59 -2.59
CA LEU A 28 14.96 -9.32 -1.87
C LEU A 28 13.80 -10.00 -2.61
N MET A 29 13.15 -10.95 -1.96
CA MET A 29 11.96 -11.62 -2.48
C MET A 29 10.72 -11.09 -1.74
N ASN A 30 9.73 -10.65 -2.50
CA ASN A 30 8.41 -10.33 -1.95
C ASN A 30 7.44 -11.44 -2.35
N ASP A 31 6.97 -12.21 -1.36
CA ASP A 31 6.00 -13.29 -1.58
C ASP A 31 4.97 -13.30 -0.45
N LEU A 32 3.72 -13.64 -0.78
CA LEU A 32 2.62 -13.73 0.19
C LEU A 32 2.84 -14.84 1.22
N SER A 33 3.54 -15.90 0.82
CA SER A 33 3.87 -17.03 1.68
C SER A 33 5.39 -17.13 1.86
N VAL A 34 5.87 -16.61 2.98
CA VAL A 34 7.29 -16.72 3.37
C VAL A 34 7.76 -18.17 3.37
N SER A 35 6.91 -19.11 3.82
CA SER A 35 7.24 -20.54 3.85
C SER A 35 7.44 -21.13 2.45
N GLN A 36 6.57 -20.79 1.49
CA GLN A 36 6.71 -21.26 0.10
C GLN A 36 7.94 -20.64 -0.59
N ALA A 37 8.19 -19.36 -0.36
CA ALA A 37 9.38 -18.69 -0.88
C ALA A 37 10.68 -19.33 -0.34
N LEU A 38 10.71 -19.72 0.93
CA LEU A 38 11.85 -20.42 1.52
C LEU A 38 12.04 -21.82 0.94
N GLU A 39 10.95 -22.57 0.69
CA GLU A 39 11.00 -23.86 0.00
C GLU A 39 11.59 -23.71 -1.40
N GLN A 40 11.11 -22.73 -2.18
CA GLN A 40 11.65 -22.45 -3.52
C GLN A 40 13.14 -22.07 -3.50
N LEU A 41 13.56 -21.27 -2.51
CA LEU A 41 14.98 -20.94 -2.31
C LEU A 41 15.82 -22.19 -1.99
N SER A 42 15.31 -23.06 -1.11
CA SER A 42 15.98 -24.31 -0.75
C SER A 42 16.11 -25.26 -1.95
N GLU A 43 15.06 -25.39 -2.77
CA GLU A 43 15.03 -26.22 -3.98
C GLU A 43 15.94 -25.69 -5.09
N SER A 44 16.20 -24.38 -5.13
CA SER A 44 17.07 -23.77 -6.14
C SER A 44 18.56 -24.11 -5.98
N GLY A 45 18.93 -24.83 -4.93
CA GLY A 45 20.33 -25.24 -4.68
C GLY A 45 21.21 -24.15 -4.06
N GLY A 46 20.61 -23.06 -3.58
CA GLY A 46 21.30 -21.93 -3.00
C GLY A 46 21.55 -20.79 -3.99
N MET A 47 21.85 -19.62 -3.44
CA MET A 47 22.14 -18.43 -4.27
C MET A 47 23.58 -18.41 -4.78
N PRO A 48 23.81 -17.93 -6.02
CA PRO A 48 25.16 -17.73 -6.57
C PRO A 48 26.03 -16.92 -5.60
N ASP A 49 27.29 -17.31 -5.48
CA ASP A 49 28.30 -16.63 -4.65
C ASP A 49 27.91 -16.44 -3.17
N GLY A 50 26.95 -17.21 -2.68
CA GLY A 50 26.45 -17.10 -1.31
C GLY A 50 25.72 -15.78 -1.04
N THR A 51 25.13 -15.17 -2.06
CA THR A 51 24.30 -13.96 -1.92
C THR A 51 23.19 -14.21 -0.90
N PRO A 52 23.03 -13.37 0.14
CA PRO A 52 21.97 -13.53 1.11
C PRO A 52 20.61 -13.23 0.44
N ALA A 53 19.63 -14.11 0.68
CA ALA A 53 18.25 -13.89 0.26
C ALA A 53 17.41 -13.46 1.47
N LEU A 54 16.66 -12.38 1.30
CA LEU A 54 15.71 -11.87 2.28
C LEU A 54 14.30 -12.09 1.72
N VAL A 55 13.49 -12.84 2.44
CA VAL A 55 12.08 -13.02 2.08
C VAL A 55 11.24 -12.10 2.93
N CYS A 56 10.41 -11.30 2.31
CA CYS A 56 9.45 -10.44 2.99
C CYS A 56 8.06 -10.68 2.39
N SER A 57 7.03 -10.43 3.18
CA SER A 57 5.65 -10.36 2.72
C SER A 57 5.20 -8.91 2.87
N VAL A 58 5.33 -8.16 1.79
CA VAL A 58 4.85 -6.77 1.71
C VAL A 58 3.58 -6.81 0.87
N PRO A 59 2.40 -6.60 1.47
CA PRO A 59 1.18 -6.63 0.71
C PRO A 59 1.19 -5.55 -0.38
N GLY A 60 0.91 -5.96 -1.60
CA GLY A 60 0.65 -5.05 -2.70
C GLY A 60 -0.72 -4.35 -2.51
N ILE A 61 -1.03 -3.41 -3.41
CA ILE A 61 -2.31 -2.66 -3.36
C ILE A 61 -3.52 -3.62 -3.34
N HIS A 62 -3.49 -4.68 -4.14
CA HIS A 62 -4.58 -5.65 -4.21
C HIS A 62 -4.69 -6.52 -2.96
N GLU A 63 -3.57 -6.88 -2.36
CA GLU A 63 -3.53 -7.67 -1.12
C GLU A 63 -3.93 -6.84 0.09
N ALA A 64 -3.53 -5.56 0.12
CA ALA A 64 -3.99 -4.61 1.13
C ALA A 64 -5.51 -4.42 1.03
N ALA A 65 -6.06 -4.29 -0.18
CA ALA A 65 -7.49 -4.22 -0.40
C ALA A 65 -8.20 -5.49 0.11
N ALA A 66 -7.69 -6.68 -0.22
CA ALA A 66 -8.24 -7.95 0.26
C ALA A 66 -8.19 -8.08 1.79
N THR A 67 -7.09 -7.68 2.41
CA THR A 67 -6.91 -7.71 3.88
C THR A 67 -7.87 -6.77 4.58
N LEU A 68 -8.16 -5.62 3.98
CA LEU A 68 -9.10 -4.62 4.51
C LEU A 68 -10.57 -4.98 4.18
N GLY A 69 -10.82 -5.98 3.34
CA GLY A 69 -12.16 -6.30 2.86
C GLY A 69 -12.75 -5.20 1.98
N VAL A 70 -11.90 -4.46 1.25
CA VAL A 70 -12.30 -3.43 0.28
C VAL A 70 -12.09 -3.94 -1.14
N THR A 71 -12.82 -3.35 -2.09
CA THR A 71 -12.78 -3.76 -3.49
C THR A 71 -11.53 -3.25 -4.20
N ASP A 72 -11.09 -2.06 -3.84
CA ASP A 72 -9.91 -1.42 -4.44
C ASP A 72 -9.28 -0.41 -3.48
N TYR A 73 -8.06 0.04 -3.79
CA TYR A 73 -7.29 0.96 -2.96
C TYR A 73 -6.61 2.02 -3.82
N LEU A 74 -6.79 3.28 -3.49
CA LEU A 74 -6.18 4.42 -4.17
C LEU A 74 -5.28 5.23 -3.23
N VAL A 75 -4.12 5.63 -3.72
CA VAL A 75 -3.15 6.44 -2.95
C VAL A 75 -3.27 7.91 -3.34
N LYS A 76 -3.40 8.80 -2.36
CA LYS A 76 -3.37 10.27 -2.58
C LYS A 76 -1.97 10.70 -3.07
N PRO A 77 -1.82 11.58 -4.06
CA PRO A 77 -2.86 12.36 -4.72
C PRO A 77 -3.63 11.57 -5.77
N ILE A 78 -4.97 11.63 -5.71
CA ILE A 78 -5.84 10.87 -6.59
C ILE A 78 -5.93 11.51 -7.96
N MET A 79 -5.47 10.81 -8.97
CA MET A 79 -5.66 11.18 -10.36
C MET A 79 -7.08 10.84 -10.81
N ARG A 80 -7.69 11.72 -11.61
CA ARG A 80 -9.06 11.55 -12.12
C ARG A 80 -9.24 10.21 -12.84
N GLU A 81 -8.28 9.86 -13.69
CA GLU A 81 -8.29 8.63 -14.49
C GLU A 81 -8.25 7.39 -13.62
N ALA A 82 -7.43 7.40 -12.56
CA ALA A 82 -7.34 6.29 -11.61
C ALA A 82 -8.67 6.08 -10.86
N LEU A 83 -9.28 7.18 -10.38
CA LEU A 83 -10.59 7.14 -9.71
C LEU A 83 -11.67 6.58 -10.62
N LEU A 84 -11.78 7.11 -11.85
CA LEU A 84 -12.80 6.66 -12.79
C LEU A 84 -12.57 5.21 -13.24
N SER A 85 -11.31 4.80 -13.44
CA SER A 85 -10.96 3.42 -13.75
C SER A 85 -11.31 2.46 -12.61
N ALA A 86 -11.12 2.85 -11.35
CA ALA A 86 -11.53 2.04 -10.21
C ALA A 86 -13.05 1.86 -10.15
N LEU A 87 -13.81 2.92 -10.41
CA LEU A 87 -15.27 2.86 -10.46
C LEU A 87 -15.80 2.04 -11.65
N ASP A 88 -15.10 2.06 -12.79
CA ASP A 88 -15.48 1.28 -13.98
C ASP A 88 -15.35 -0.24 -13.81
N ARG A 89 -14.53 -0.67 -12.83
CA ARG A 89 -14.37 -2.08 -12.48
C ARG A 89 -15.47 -2.62 -11.58
N LEU A 90 -16.32 -1.73 -11.03
CA LEU A 90 -17.41 -2.15 -10.16
C LEU A 90 -18.62 -2.61 -10.98
N GLU A 91 -19.20 -3.74 -10.60
CA GLU A 91 -20.43 -4.29 -11.18
C GLU A 91 -21.47 -4.49 -10.07
N PRO A 92 -22.73 -4.04 -10.27
CA PRO A 92 -23.27 -3.31 -11.42
C PRO A 92 -22.74 -1.88 -11.54
N PRO A 93 -23.01 -1.19 -12.67
CA PRO A 93 -22.57 0.20 -12.84
C PRO A 93 -23.07 1.12 -11.74
N VAL A 94 -22.17 1.88 -11.17
CA VAL A 94 -22.41 2.78 -10.05
C VAL A 94 -23.19 4.00 -10.47
N GLN A 95 -24.24 4.36 -9.74
CA GLN A 95 -25.02 5.60 -9.91
C GLN A 95 -24.92 6.50 -8.67
N THR A 96 -25.04 5.92 -7.47
CA THR A 96 -24.98 6.66 -6.20
C THR A 96 -23.71 6.31 -5.45
N LEU A 97 -22.88 7.31 -5.20
CA LEU A 97 -21.62 7.21 -4.48
C LEU A 97 -21.73 7.88 -3.11
N LEU A 98 -21.24 7.23 -2.08
CA LEU A 98 -20.95 7.87 -0.78
C LEU A 98 -19.45 8.16 -0.70
N VAL A 99 -19.08 9.41 -0.49
CA VAL A 99 -17.71 9.86 -0.27
C VAL A 99 -17.54 10.20 1.21
N ILE A 100 -16.60 9.54 1.86
CA ILE A 100 -16.32 9.67 3.29
C ILE A 100 -14.89 10.20 3.45
N ASP A 101 -14.76 11.42 3.96
CA ASP A 101 -13.46 12.09 4.17
C ASP A 101 -13.70 13.27 5.12
N ASP A 102 -12.89 13.42 6.17
CA ASP A 102 -13.02 14.49 7.15
C ASP A 102 -12.56 15.86 6.63
N GLU A 103 -11.81 15.89 5.54
CA GLU A 103 -11.37 17.11 4.91
C GLU A 103 -12.43 17.69 3.95
N PRO A 104 -13.03 18.86 4.23
CA PRO A 104 -14.02 19.46 3.33
C PRO A 104 -13.49 19.73 1.93
N ASP A 105 -12.18 20.00 1.80
CA ASP A 105 -11.54 20.24 0.51
C ASP A 105 -11.40 18.96 -0.32
N ALA A 106 -11.12 17.82 0.32
CA ALA A 106 -11.13 16.52 -0.33
C ALA A 106 -12.54 16.16 -0.83
N LEU A 107 -13.57 16.33 0.00
CA LEU A 107 -14.98 16.13 -0.40
C LEU A 107 -15.37 17.00 -1.60
N ARG A 108 -14.92 18.27 -1.65
CA ARG A 108 -15.15 19.17 -2.79
C ARG A 108 -14.41 18.71 -4.03
N LEU A 109 -13.16 18.23 -3.86
CA LEU A 109 -12.34 17.72 -4.95
C LEU A 109 -12.99 16.48 -5.58
N PHE A 110 -13.35 15.47 -4.79
CA PHE A 110 -14.02 14.27 -5.28
C PHE A 110 -15.32 14.61 -6.00
N ARG A 111 -16.14 15.47 -5.39
CA ARG A 111 -17.36 15.93 -6.04
C ARG A 111 -17.09 16.56 -7.41
N ARG A 112 -16.09 17.42 -7.52
CA ARG A 112 -15.72 18.05 -8.79
C ARG A 112 -15.20 17.04 -9.82
N LEU A 113 -14.35 16.09 -9.43
CA LEU A 113 -13.84 15.05 -10.31
C LEU A 113 -14.96 14.16 -10.85
N LEU A 114 -15.88 13.73 -9.98
CA LEU A 114 -16.98 12.86 -10.31
C LEU A 114 -18.03 13.55 -11.18
N LEU A 115 -18.48 14.74 -10.81
CA LEU A 115 -19.43 15.52 -11.63
C LEU A 115 -18.84 15.93 -12.98
N GLY A 116 -17.56 16.29 -13.01
CA GLY A 116 -16.86 16.62 -14.24
C GLY A 116 -16.66 15.44 -15.19
N SER A 117 -16.92 14.22 -14.74
CA SER A 117 -16.84 13.01 -15.60
C SER A 117 -17.98 12.92 -16.65
N GLY A 118 -19.08 13.64 -16.45
CA GLY A 118 -20.27 13.57 -17.30
C GLY A 118 -21.11 12.28 -17.12
N ARG A 119 -20.81 11.42 -16.14
CA ARG A 119 -21.47 10.13 -15.92
C ARG A 119 -22.75 10.22 -15.08
N GLY A 120 -23.12 11.41 -14.59
CA GLY A 120 -24.38 11.65 -13.88
C GLY A 120 -24.45 11.08 -12.46
N TYR A 121 -23.30 10.86 -11.81
CA TYR A 121 -23.25 10.32 -10.44
C TYR A 121 -24.05 11.19 -9.44
N ARG A 122 -24.85 10.52 -8.60
CA ARG A 122 -25.39 11.08 -7.38
C ARG A 122 -24.35 10.91 -6.27
N ILE A 123 -23.94 12.02 -5.63
CA ILE A 123 -22.88 12.00 -4.64
C ILE A 123 -23.43 12.39 -3.27
N LEU A 124 -23.38 11.44 -2.34
CA LEU A 124 -23.60 11.65 -0.93
C LEU A 124 -22.24 11.88 -0.26
N LYS A 125 -22.22 12.57 0.88
CA LYS A 125 -21.00 12.91 1.60
C LYS A 125 -21.17 12.66 3.08
N ALA A 126 -20.12 12.15 3.71
CA ALA A 126 -19.99 12.03 5.15
C ALA A 126 -18.61 12.55 5.58
N SER A 127 -18.55 13.14 6.75
CA SER A 127 -17.32 13.69 7.34
C SER A 127 -16.65 12.75 8.34
N ASP A 128 -17.32 11.66 8.71
CA ASP A 128 -16.77 10.59 9.55
C ASP A 128 -17.52 9.27 9.33
N GLY A 129 -17.02 8.20 9.96
CA GLY A 129 -17.60 6.87 9.82
C GLY A 129 -18.99 6.74 10.40
N GLN A 130 -19.36 7.48 11.45
CA GLN A 130 -20.69 7.41 12.05
C GLN A 130 -21.75 8.04 11.14
N GLU A 131 -21.48 9.24 10.63
CA GLU A 131 -22.35 9.90 9.66
C GLU A 131 -22.53 9.03 8.40
N ALA A 132 -21.45 8.34 7.99
CA ALA A 132 -21.50 7.43 6.85
C ALA A 132 -22.45 6.24 7.09
N LEU A 133 -22.42 5.60 8.28
CA LEU A 133 -23.33 4.53 8.62
C LEU A 133 -24.79 5.00 8.62
N ASP A 134 -25.06 6.17 9.19
CA ASP A 134 -26.40 6.75 9.21
C ASP A 134 -26.94 7.03 7.81
N ILE A 135 -26.09 7.54 6.90
CA ILE A 135 -26.44 7.74 5.50
C ILE A 135 -26.72 6.41 4.78
N LEU A 136 -25.89 5.38 5.01
CA LEU A 136 -26.06 4.07 4.38
C LEU A 136 -27.35 3.38 4.80
N HIS A 137 -27.82 3.57 6.03
CA HIS A 137 -29.11 3.06 6.48
C HIS A 137 -30.29 3.86 5.93
N ALA A 138 -30.10 5.13 5.61
CA ALA A 138 -31.17 6.01 5.14
C ALA A 138 -31.31 6.05 3.62
N HIS A 139 -30.25 5.73 2.87
CA HIS A 139 -30.18 5.89 1.42
C HIS A 139 -29.54 4.71 0.72
N PRO A 140 -30.06 4.28 -0.45
CA PRO A 140 -29.36 3.30 -1.28
C PRO A 140 -28.07 3.91 -1.85
N VAL A 141 -26.96 3.18 -1.68
CA VAL A 141 -25.62 3.53 -2.15
C VAL A 141 -25.04 2.36 -2.92
N ASP A 142 -24.51 2.62 -4.11
CA ASP A 142 -23.95 1.59 -4.98
C ASP A 142 -22.46 1.35 -4.73
N ALA A 143 -21.73 2.38 -4.27
CA ALA A 143 -20.31 2.26 -3.92
C ALA A 143 -19.87 3.34 -2.92
N ILE A 144 -18.80 3.05 -2.20
CA ILE A 144 -18.22 3.91 -1.17
C ILE A 144 -16.79 4.30 -1.57
N LEU A 145 -16.45 5.58 -1.48
CA LEU A 145 -15.09 6.09 -1.47
C LEU A 145 -14.75 6.48 -0.03
N LEU A 146 -13.76 5.83 0.57
CA LEU A 146 -13.48 5.90 2.00
C LEU A 146 -12.06 6.38 2.27
N ASP A 147 -11.88 7.50 2.93
CA ASP A 147 -10.60 7.80 3.57
C ASP A 147 -10.40 6.89 4.80
N LEU A 148 -9.20 6.33 4.91
CA LEU A 148 -8.86 5.46 6.05
C LEU A 148 -8.43 6.25 7.28
N VAL A 149 -7.94 7.48 7.12
CA VAL A 149 -7.38 8.28 8.21
C VAL A 149 -8.28 9.46 8.51
N MET A 150 -9.21 9.27 9.43
CA MET A 150 -10.15 10.28 9.88
C MET A 150 -10.21 10.32 11.41
N PRO A 151 -10.56 11.47 12.03
CA PRO A 151 -10.82 11.55 13.46
C PRO A 151 -12.15 10.85 13.81
N THR A 152 -12.35 10.61 15.10
CA THR A 152 -13.58 10.02 15.70
C THR A 152 -13.75 8.55 15.34
N MET A 153 -14.46 8.22 14.28
CA MET A 153 -14.55 6.89 13.71
C MET A 153 -13.70 6.86 12.43
N ASP A 154 -12.54 6.23 12.49
CA ASP A 154 -11.66 6.07 11.35
C ASP A 154 -12.20 5.06 10.32
N GLY A 155 -11.56 5.01 9.14
CA GLY A 155 -12.00 4.13 8.06
C GLY A 155 -11.91 2.65 8.42
N PHE A 156 -10.99 2.23 9.30
CA PHE A 156 -10.88 0.83 9.73
C PHE A 156 -12.03 0.44 10.65
N GLN A 157 -12.40 1.32 11.58
CA GLN A 157 -13.56 1.10 12.44
C GLN A 157 -14.85 1.08 11.63
N PHE A 158 -14.99 1.99 10.67
CA PHE A 158 -16.12 1.99 9.73
C PHE A 158 -16.22 0.67 8.96
N LEU A 159 -15.12 0.17 8.39
CA LEU A 159 -15.09 -1.12 7.67
C LEU A 159 -15.46 -2.29 8.58
N ALA A 160 -14.99 -2.28 9.83
CA ALA A 160 -15.37 -3.31 10.80
C ALA A 160 -16.87 -3.31 11.10
N HIS A 161 -17.49 -2.15 11.30
CA HIS A 161 -18.94 -2.04 11.48
C HIS A 161 -19.72 -2.46 10.22
N LYS A 162 -19.29 -1.96 9.05
CA LYS A 162 -19.90 -2.29 7.77
C LYS A 162 -19.89 -3.80 7.50
N SER A 163 -18.80 -4.49 7.81
CA SER A 163 -18.66 -5.94 7.56
C SER A 163 -19.60 -6.79 8.43
N GLN A 164 -19.99 -6.30 9.60
CA GLN A 164 -20.91 -6.97 10.52
C GLN A 164 -22.37 -6.72 10.15
N ASP A 165 -22.67 -5.70 9.36
CA ASP A 165 -24.03 -5.38 8.91
C ASP A 165 -24.35 -6.13 7.60
N VAL A 166 -25.33 -7.02 7.66
CA VAL A 166 -25.78 -7.85 6.52
C VAL A 166 -26.26 -7.00 5.34
N ALA A 167 -26.83 -5.83 5.60
CA ALA A 167 -27.35 -4.94 4.56
C ALA A 167 -26.22 -4.12 3.88
N LEU A 168 -25.11 -3.88 4.59
CA LEU A 168 -24.06 -2.98 4.15
C LEU A 168 -22.80 -3.71 3.64
N ARG A 169 -22.54 -4.91 4.13
CA ARG A 169 -21.26 -5.63 3.87
C ARG A 169 -20.94 -5.83 2.39
N GLU A 170 -21.97 -6.00 1.55
CA GLU A 170 -21.80 -6.26 0.11
C GLU A 170 -21.58 -4.98 -0.72
N ILE A 171 -21.74 -3.78 -0.13
CA ILE A 171 -21.52 -2.53 -0.85
C ILE A 171 -20.02 -2.39 -1.16
N PRO A 172 -19.61 -2.32 -2.44
CA PRO A 172 -18.20 -2.20 -2.81
C PRO A 172 -17.60 -0.92 -2.25
N THR A 173 -16.41 -1.03 -1.68
CA THR A 173 -15.70 0.09 -1.05
C THR A 173 -14.34 0.24 -1.69
N ILE A 174 -14.01 1.44 -2.14
CA ILE A 174 -12.69 1.85 -2.59
C ILE A 174 -12.05 2.65 -1.46
N ALA A 175 -10.99 2.09 -0.87
CA ALA A 175 -10.24 2.80 0.16
C ALA A 175 -9.33 3.86 -0.46
N ILE A 176 -9.20 4.98 0.21
CA ILE A 176 -8.35 6.11 -0.19
C ILE A 176 -7.44 6.44 0.99
N SER A 177 -6.14 6.59 0.77
CA SER A 177 -5.24 6.97 1.84
C SER A 177 -4.08 7.81 1.32
N ALA A 178 -3.58 8.69 2.18
CA ALA A 178 -2.33 9.41 1.93
C ALA A 178 -1.09 8.50 2.06
N ARG A 179 -1.27 7.29 2.59
CA ARG A 179 -0.20 6.31 2.77
C ARG A 179 -0.36 5.22 1.73
N ASP A 180 0.69 4.98 0.98
CA ASP A 180 0.84 3.73 0.24
C ASP A 180 0.72 2.57 1.24
N PRO A 181 -0.10 1.54 0.98
CA PRO A 181 -0.14 0.34 1.82
C PRO A 181 1.25 -0.28 1.97
N GLY A 182 2.13 -0.16 0.97
CA GLY A 182 3.56 -0.47 1.08
C GLY A 182 4.34 0.45 2.03
N GLY A 183 3.80 1.60 2.43
CA GLY A 183 4.37 2.53 3.42
C GLY A 183 3.83 2.38 4.85
N GLN A 184 2.89 1.47 5.10
CA GLN A 184 2.56 1.04 6.47
C GLN A 184 3.78 0.33 7.07
N PRO A 185 4.02 0.47 8.39
CA PRO A 185 5.05 -0.35 9.01
C PRO A 185 4.75 -1.80 8.68
N ILE A 186 5.70 -2.47 8.05
CA ILE A 186 5.59 -3.88 7.70
C ILE A 186 5.39 -4.64 9.01
N VAL A 187 4.16 -4.99 9.32
CA VAL A 187 3.85 -5.90 10.41
C VAL A 187 4.00 -7.31 9.85
N SER A 188 5.21 -7.65 9.46
CA SER A 188 5.58 -9.02 9.21
C SER A 188 6.01 -9.64 10.53
N ASN A 189 5.27 -10.62 11.00
CA ASN A 189 5.65 -11.40 12.18
C ASN A 189 6.82 -12.38 11.89
N ALA A 190 7.32 -12.41 10.65
CA ALA A 190 8.42 -13.28 10.25
C ALA A 190 9.35 -12.54 9.28
N LEU A 191 10.59 -12.36 9.70
CA LEU A 191 11.71 -12.06 8.82
C LEU A 191 12.54 -13.34 8.72
N ALA A 192 12.58 -13.96 7.54
CA ALA A 192 13.42 -15.10 7.29
C ALA A 192 14.65 -14.67 6.50
N VAL A 193 15.82 -15.01 7.00
CA VAL A 193 17.10 -14.73 6.33
C VAL A 193 17.77 -16.07 6.09
N GLU A 194 17.93 -16.48 4.83
CA GLU A 194 18.61 -17.70 4.47
C GLU A 194 19.91 -17.44 3.74
N ARG A 195 20.95 -18.16 4.13
CA ARG A 195 22.24 -18.15 3.45
C ARG A 195 22.89 -19.51 3.57
N ALA A 196 23.36 -20.05 2.47
CA ALA A 196 24.20 -21.25 2.49
C ALA A 196 25.47 -20.98 3.33
N GLY A 197 25.59 -21.68 4.47
CA GLY A 197 26.71 -21.50 5.42
C GLY A 197 26.45 -20.53 6.58
N GLY A 198 25.23 -20.02 6.72
CA GLY A 198 24.83 -19.09 7.80
C GLY A 198 25.25 -17.64 7.58
N ILE A 199 24.69 -16.74 8.38
CA ILE A 199 25.01 -15.30 8.38
C ILE A 199 25.81 -14.99 9.63
N SER A 200 26.91 -14.27 9.48
CA SER A 200 27.64 -13.75 10.63
C SER A 200 26.88 -12.60 11.30
N LEU A 201 27.05 -12.43 12.61
CA LEU A 201 26.41 -11.36 13.37
C LEU A 201 26.59 -9.95 12.72
N PRO A 202 27.78 -9.56 12.23
CA PRO A 202 27.95 -8.30 11.54
C PRO A 202 27.13 -8.19 10.25
N GLN A 203 26.98 -9.28 9.49
CA GLN A 203 26.16 -9.30 8.27
C GLN A 203 24.67 -9.19 8.59
N LEU A 204 24.21 -9.84 9.66
CA LEU A 204 22.83 -9.70 10.13
C LEU A 204 22.54 -8.26 10.54
N VAL A 205 23.45 -7.63 11.28
CA VAL A 205 23.31 -6.22 11.68
C VAL A 205 23.28 -5.31 10.45
N ALA A 206 24.16 -5.51 9.46
CA ALA A 206 24.15 -4.75 8.22
C ALA A 206 22.86 -4.92 7.42
N CYS A 207 22.30 -6.12 7.37
CA CYS A 207 20.99 -6.36 6.76
C CYS A 207 19.87 -5.62 7.49
N ILE A 208 19.86 -5.66 8.83
CA ILE A 208 18.86 -4.96 9.66
C ILE A 208 18.98 -3.44 9.47
N GLU A 209 20.17 -2.91 9.44
CA GLU A 209 20.41 -1.47 9.20
C GLU A 209 19.96 -1.05 7.81
N ALA A 210 20.28 -1.83 6.76
CA ALA A 210 19.83 -1.57 5.40
C ALA A 210 18.29 -1.60 5.29
N LEU A 211 17.64 -2.61 5.88
CA LEU A 211 16.19 -2.69 5.94
C LEU A 211 15.58 -1.54 6.74
N SER A 212 16.16 -1.20 7.88
CA SER A 212 15.71 -0.08 8.71
C SER A 212 15.74 1.25 7.96
N GLN A 213 16.76 1.47 7.12
CA GLN A 213 16.85 2.67 6.28
C GLN A 213 15.82 2.69 5.15
N ILE A 214 15.50 1.53 4.57
CA ILE A 214 14.47 1.39 3.52
C ILE A 214 13.06 1.58 4.11
N LEU A 215 12.84 1.08 5.32
CA LEU A 215 11.54 1.03 5.98
C LEU A 215 11.26 2.25 6.87
N SER A 216 12.24 3.13 7.10
CA SER A 216 12.01 4.35 7.88
C SER A 216 11.17 5.34 7.09
N PRO A 217 9.98 5.70 7.56
CA PRO A 217 9.18 6.75 6.94
C PRO A 217 9.86 8.10 7.20
N GLY A 218 10.52 8.65 6.18
CA GLY A 218 11.14 9.95 6.24
C GLY A 218 12.64 9.89 5.89
N GLY A 219 12.93 9.93 4.59
CA GLY A 219 14.27 10.31 4.12
C GLY A 219 14.63 11.72 4.59
N PRO A 220 15.90 12.09 4.64
CA PRO A 220 16.36 13.34 5.22
C PRO A 220 15.70 14.52 4.53
N THR A 221 14.97 15.30 5.29
CA THR A 221 14.50 16.63 4.90
C THR A 221 15.74 17.44 4.54
N HIS A 222 15.89 17.81 3.30
CA HIS A 222 16.92 18.73 2.83
C HIS A 222 16.69 20.06 3.56
N ALA A 223 17.47 20.31 4.61
CA ALA A 223 17.54 21.62 5.21
C ALA A 223 18.12 22.58 4.16
N PRO A 224 17.49 23.73 3.91
CA PRO A 224 18.06 24.71 2.99
C PRO A 224 19.39 25.21 3.57
N ALA A 225 20.42 25.16 2.75
CA ALA A 225 21.71 25.73 3.06
C ALA A 225 21.54 27.20 3.46
N SER A 226 21.89 27.51 4.71
CA SER A 226 21.98 28.86 5.20
C SER A 226 23.06 29.60 4.38
N ALA A 227 22.61 30.57 3.60
CA ALA A 227 23.48 31.51 2.94
C ALA A 227 24.34 32.24 4.01
N GLY A 228 25.60 31.97 4.02
CA GLY A 228 26.55 32.72 4.82
C GLY A 228 26.63 34.18 4.31
N THR A 229 26.17 35.08 5.12
CA THR A 229 26.51 36.50 5.00
C THR A 229 27.94 36.68 5.43
N SER A 230 28.83 36.90 4.48
CA SER A 230 30.12 37.56 4.74
C SER A 230 29.83 39.04 4.95
N SER A 231 30.11 39.52 6.13
CA SER A 231 30.41 40.94 6.37
C SER A 231 31.90 41.13 6.32
N ASP A 232 32.32 42.01 5.53
CA ASP A 232 33.45 42.81 5.74
C ASP A 232 33.73 43.88 5.72
#